data_59f6dd91e33f20e6c3236e4e0adf16a6
#
_entry.id   59f6dd91e33f20e6c3236e4e0adf16a6
#
_cell.length_a   1.000
_cell.length_b   1.000
_cell.length_c   1.000
_cell.angle_alpha   90.00
_cell.angle_beta   90.00
_cell.angle_gamma   90.00
#
_symmetry.space_group_name_H-M   'P 1'
#
loop_
_entity.id
_entity.type
_entity.pdbx_description
1 polymer ?
#
loop_
_entity_poly.entity_id
_entity_poly.type
_entity_poly.pdbx_seq_one_letter_code
_entity_poly.pdbx_strand_id
1 'polypeptide(L)'
;MNDKSKQTSQKLRGGYYTPHDLAMFLSKWVVKDKDVSSILEPSAGDGVFVDCLMNISKILNVTAIEIVEEESKKILSKTKISDSFKVINTDFYNFYESHISEDNNDCLKYDAVLGNPPYIRYQYLSEEQREFQSEILKRNNIKPNKLINS
;
A
#
# COMPACT_ATOMS: atom_id res chain seq x y z
N MET A 1 8.46 20.10 -21.80
CA MET A 1 8.42 20.86 -20.54
C MET A 1 7.66 20.03 -19.51
N ASN A 2 8.18 19.84 -18.32
CA ASN A 2 7.56 19.26 -17.11
C ASN A 2 7.89 17.82 -16.68
N ASP A 3 9.14 17.43 -16.79
CA ASP A 3 9.56 16.22 -16.05
C ASP A 3 10.05 16.57 -14.61
N LYS A 4 10.67 17.74 -14.43
CA LYS A 4 11.21 18.18 -13.13
C LYS A 4 10.15 18.51 -12.07
N SER A 5 8.98 19.04 -12.45
CA SER A 5 7.91 19.38 -11.49
C SER A 5 7.20 18.15 -10.94
N LYS A 6 7.00 17.12 -11.78
CA LYS A 6 6.44 15.83 -11.36
C LYS A 6 7.40 15.09 -10.41
N GLN A 7 8.69 15.07 -10.69
CA GLN A 7 9.70 14.48 -9.80
C GLN A 7 9.79 15.18 -8.44
N THR A 8 9.57 16.50 -8.40
CA THR A 8 9.62 17.25 -7.14
C THR A 8 8.39 16.96 -6.25
N SER A 9 7.21 16.92 -6.83
CA SER A 9 5.96 16.59 -6.09
C SER A 9 5.94 15.14 -5.61
N GLN A 10 6.54 14.22 -6.36
CA GLN A 10 6.69 12.82 -6.00
C GLN A 10 7.68 12.62 -4.84
N LYS A 11 8.83 13.29 -4.88
CA LYS A 11 9.82 13.28 -3.79
C LYS A 11 9.27 13.86 -2.49
N LEU A 12 8.47 14.90 -2.56
CA LEU A 12 7.82 15.50 -1.39
C LEU A 12 6.80 14.57 -0.74
N ARG A 13 6.19 13.67 -1.53
CA ARG A 13 5.27 12.62 -1.04
C ARG A 13 5.98 11.35 -0.58
N GLY A 14 7.32 11.33 -0.56
CA GLY A 14 8.12 10.16 -0.14
C GLY A 14 8.05 8.97 -1.12
N GLY A 15 7.50 9.17 -2.32
CA GLY A 15 7.30 8.11 -3.30
C GLY A 15 8.61 7.74 -4.01
N TYR A 16 9.13 6.56 -3.71
CA TYR A 16 10.20 5.89 -4.47
C TYR A 16 9.60 4.65 -5.11
N TYR A 17 9.66 4.56 -6.44
CA TYR A 17 9.22 3.37 -7.13
C TYR A 17 10.22 2.23 -6.93
N THR A 18 9.68 1.06 -6.66
CA THR A 18 10.48 -0.16 -6.52
C THR A 18 10.91 -0.65 -7.90
N PRO A 19 12.21 -0.92 -8.13
CA PRO A 19 12.64 -1.54 -9.38
C PRO A 19 11.92 -2.86 -9.63
N HIS A 20 11.51 -3.11 -10.88
CA HIS A 20 10.71 -4.28 -11.26
C HIS A 20 11.34 -5.61 -10.82
N ASP A 21 12.66 -5.77 -10.96
CA ASP A 21 13.34 -7.01 -10.59
C ASP A 21 13.27 -7.29 -9.09
N LEU A 22 13.38 -6.22 -8.28
CA LEU A 22 13.22 -6.32 -6.82
C LEU A 22 11.77 -6.64 -6.46
N ALA A 23 10.81 -5.97 -7.09
CA ALA A 23 9.39 -6.26 -6.88
C ALA A 23 9.04 -7.70 -7.24
N MET A 24 9.55 -8.19 -8.38
CA MET A 24 9.36 -9.58 -8.81
C MET A 24 10.00 -10.58 -7.83
N PHE A 25 11.21 -10.29 -7.35
CA PHE A 25 11.87 -11.13 -6.34
C PHE A 25 11.04 -11.22 -5.07
N LEU A 26 10.60 -10.08 -4.52
CA LEU A 26 9.81 -10.04 -3.29
C LEU A 26 8.43 -10.68 -3.49
N SER A 27 7.78 -10.46 -4.64
CA SER A 27 6.51 -11.10 -4.96
C SER A 27 6.62 -12.62 -5.00
N LYS A 28 7.66 -13.17 -5.66
CA LYS A 28 7.94 -14.60 -5.66
C LYS A 28 8.27 -15.13 -4.28
N TRP A 29 8.98 -14.35 -3.48
CA TRP A 29 9.36 -14.77 -2.13
C TRP A 29 8.14 -14.87 -1.21
N VAL A 30 7.25 -13.88 -1.23
CA VAL A 30 6.05 -13.86 -0.37
C VAL A 30 5.09 -15.00 -0.71
N VAL A 31 4.94 -15.36 -2.00
CA VAL A 31 4.04 -16.44 -2.44
C VAL A 31 4.70 -17.83 -2.44
N LYS A 32 5.95 -17.93 -2.01
CA LYS A 32 6.66 -19.22 -1.91
C LYS A 32 5.96 -20.17 -0.93
N ASP A 33 5.39 -19.60 0.11
CA ASP A 33 4.53 -20.35 1.02
C ASP A 33 3.23 -20.72 0.32
N LYS A 34 2.83 -21.98 0.45
CA LYS A 34 1.63 -22.52 -0.21
C LYS A 34 0.34 -21.96 0.37
N ASP A 35 0.37 -21.55 1.63
CA ASP A 35 -0.80 -21.08 2.36
C ASP A 35 -1.13 -19.60 2.08
N VAL A 36 -0.20 -18.83 1.48
CA VAL A 36 -0.49 -17.45 1.08
C VAL A 36 -1.42 -17.42 -0.13
N SER A 37 -2.62 -16.93 0.05
CA SER A 37 -3.66 -16.77 -0.97
C SER A 37 -4.25 -15.36 -1.03
N SER A 38 -4.09 -14.55 0.04
CA SER A 38 -4.57 -13.19 0.14
C SER A 38 -3.43 -12.22 0.51
N ILE A 39 -3.28 -11.16 -0.27
CA ILE A 39 -2.18 -10.18 -0.11
C ILE A 39 -2.75 -8.77 -0.05
N LEU A 40 -2.26 -7.99 0.92
CA LEU A 40 -2.49 -6.55 0.99
C LEU A 40 -1.25 -5.80 0.52
N GLU A 41 -1.42 -4.88 -0.41
CA GLU A 41 -0.45 -3.86 -0.79
C GLU A 41 -0.93 -2.49 -0.29
N PRO A 42 -0.36 -1.95 0.80
CA PRO A 42 -0.91 -0.78 1.49
C PRO A 42 -0.60 0.56 0.80
N SER A 43 0.26 0.57 -0.21
CA SER A 43 0.70 1.78 -0.93
C SER A 43 1.21 1.43 -2.32
N ALA A 44 0.27 1.20 -3.25
CA ALA A 44 0.57 0.55 -4.52
C ALA A 44 1.41 1.40 -5.50
N GLY A 45 1.41 2.72 -5.37
CA GLY A 45 2.19 3.62 -6.21
C GLY A 45 1.87 3.45 -7.69
N ASP A 46 2.88 3.08 -8.49
CA ASP A 46 2.72 2.80 -9.92
C ASP A 46 2.18 1.38 -10.21
N GLY A 47 1.96 0.58 -9.17
CA GLY A 47 1.42 -0.77 -9.25
C GLY A 47 2.42 -1.85 -9.64
N VAL A 48 3.72 -1.63 -9.45
CA VAL A 48 4.75 -2.60 -9.83
C VAL A 48 4.58 -3.96 -9.13
N PHE A 49 4.20 -3.99 -7.86
CA PHE A 49 3.92 -5.24 -7.14
C PHE A 49 2.66 -5.92 -7.65
N VAL A 50 1.61 -5.15 -7.94
CA VAL A 50 0.38 -5.68 -8.58
C VAL A 50 0.73 -6.34 -9.91
N ASP A 51 1.51 -5.65 -10.78
CA ASP A 51 1.96 -6.20 -12.06
C ASP A 51 2.77 -7.49 -11.88
N CYS A 52 3.67 -7.55 -10.89
CA CYS A 52 4.43 -8.76 -10.59
C CYS A 52 3.56 -9.91 -10.09
N LEU A 53 2.61 -9.65 -9.18
CA LEU A 53 1.71 -10.66 -8.63
C LEU A 53 0.76 -11.22 -9.70
N MET A 54 0.26 -10.39 -10.63
CA MET A 54 -0.56 -10.83 -11.76
C MET A 54 0.17 -11.81 -12.68
N ASN A 55 1.50 -11.72 -12.75
CA ASN A 55 2.33 -12.60 -13.60
C ASN A 55 2.78 -13.89 -12.89
N ILE A 56 2.36 -14.11 -11.63
CA ILE A 56 2.67 -15.34 -10.90
C ILE A 56 1.56 -16.36 -11.16
N SER A 57 1.95 -17.59 -11.53
CA SER A 57 1.04 -18.71 -11.80
C SER A 57 0.44 -19.30 -10.51
N LYS A 58 -0.15 -18.44 -9.67
CA LYS A 58 -0.85 -18.83 -8.44
C LYS A 58 -2.14 -18.03 -8.34
N ILE A 59 -3.21 -18.66 -7.88
CA ILE A 59 -4.47 -17.94 -7.61
C ILE A 59 -4.28 -17.12 -6.35
N LEU A 60 -4.33 -15.80 -6.49
CA LEU A 60 -4.13 -14.84 -5.42
C LEU A 60 -5.28 -13.85 -5.38
N ASN A 61 -5.72 -13.49 -4.19
CA ASN A 61 -6.58 -12.34 -3.96
C ASN A 61 -5.72 -11.17 -3.47
N VAL A 62 -5.63 -10.13 -4.28
CA VAL A 62 -4.79 -8.97 -3.98
C VAL A 62 -5.67 -7.74 -3.77
N THR A 63 -5.46 -7.06 -2.65
CA THR A 63 -6.06 -5.74 -2.39
C THR A 63 -4.94 -4.71 -2.37
N ALA A 64 -4.98 -3.79 -3.31
CA ALA A 64 -4.01 -2.69 -3.45
C ALA A 64 -4.66 -1.36 -3.05
N ILE A 65 -4.00 -0.64 -2.16
CA ILE A 65 -4.45 0.69 -1.71
C ILE A 65 -3.56 1.74 -2.34
N GLU A 66 -4.16 2.77 -2.91
CA GLU A 66 -3.43 3.89 -3.50
C GLU A 66 -4.21 5.19 -3.28
N ILE A 67 -3.55 6.17 -2.66
CA ILE A 67 -4.14 7.46 -2.34
C ILE A 67 -4.26 8.39 -3.56
N VAL A 68 -3.34 8.26 -4.53
CA VAL A 68 -3.32 9.07 -5.74
C VAL A 68 -4.28 8.50 -6.77
N GLU A 69 -5.36 9.21 -7.04
CA GLU A 69 -6.44 8.76 -7.92
C GLU A 69 -5.94 8.39 -9.33
N GLU A 70 -5.01 9.17 -9.89
CA GLU A 70 -4.45 8.89 -11.23
C GLU A 70 -3.67 7.56 -11.26
N GLU A 71 -2.90 7.26 -10.22
CA GLU A 71 -2.15 5.99 -10.13
C GLU A 71 -3.12 4.82 -9.87
N SER A 72 -4.07 4.99 -8.98
CA SER A 72 -5.13 4.00 -8.73
C SER A 72 -5.89 3.64 -10.02
N LYS A 73 -6.27 4.63 -10.83
CA LYS A 73 -6.93 4.41 -12.14
C LYS A 73 -6.04 3.64 -13.11
N LYS A 74 -4.74 3.91 -13.14
CA LYS A 74 -3.79 3.18 -14.01
C LYS A 74 -3.72 1.71 -13.58
N ILE A 75 -3.58 1.42 -12.29
CA ILE A 75 -3.55 0.05 -11.77
C ILE A 75 -4.87 -0.65 -12.09
N LEU A 76 -6.00 0.00 -11.80
CA LEU A 76 -7.32 -0.53 -12.05
C LEU A 76 -7.53 -0.87 -13.54
N SER A 77 -6.99 -0.08 -14.46
CA SER A 77 -7.08 -0.35 -15.90
C SER A 77 -6.37 -1.65 -16.31
N LYS A 78 -5.31 -2.02 -15.61
CA LYS A 78 -4.55 -3.27 -15.83
C LYS A 78 -5.25 -4.48 -15.18
N THR A 79 -5.88 -4.29 -14.01
CA THR A 79 -6.48 -5.37 -13.22
C THR A 79 -7.92 -5.72 -13.59
N LYS A 80 -8.57 -4.95 -14.46
CA LYS A 80 -9.98 -5.13 -14.89
C LYS A 80 -10.34 -6.53 -15.39
N ILE A 81 -9.37 -7.38 -15.69
CA ILE A 81 -9.56 -8.72 -16.25
C ILE A 81 -9.75 -9.78 -15.15
N SER A 82 -9.52 -9.44 -13.88
CA SER A 82 -9.57 -10.40 -12.79
C SER A 82 -10.26 -9.82 -11.56
N ASP A 83 -11.32 -10.48 -11.11
CA ASP A 83 -12.02 -10.15 -9.85
C ASP A 83 -11.15 -10.38 -8.61
N SER A 84 -10.03 -11.09 -8.77
CA SER A 84 -9.09 -11.39 -7.68
C SER A 84 -8.15 -10.22 -7.35
N PHE A 85 -8.13 -9.17 -8.18
CA PHE A 85 -7.31 -7.97 -7.96
C PHE A 85 -8.21 -6.76 -7.72
N LYS A 86 -8.25 -6.30 -6.49
CA LYS A 86 -9.01 -5.11 -6.08
C LYS A 86 -8.08 -3.94 -5.87
N VAL A 87 -8.43 -2.79 -6.43
CA VAL A 87 -7.71 -1.53 -6.24
C VAL A 87 -8.65 -0.54 -5.58
N ILE A 88 -8.26 -0.01 -4.43
CA ILE A 88 -9.07 0.92 -3.64
C ILE A 88 -8.34 2.26 -3.55
N ASN A 89 -8.99 3.31 -4.07
CA ASN A 89 -8.44 4.66 -3.99
C ASN A 89 -8.82 5.29 -2.65
N THR A 90 -7.91 5.20 -1.69
CA THR A 90 -8.07 5.78 -0.35
C THR A 90 -6.72 5.91 0.34
N ASP A 91 -6.68 6.63 1.45
CA ASP A 91 -5.58 6.61 2.40
C ASP A 91 -5.54 5.26 3.15
N PHE A 92 -4.33 4.72 3.39
CA PHE A 92 -4.20 3.42 4.06
C PHE A 92 -4.75 3.43 5.48
N TYR A 93 -4.60 4.50 6.23
CA TYR A 93 -5.11 4.57 7.60
C TYR A 93 -6.64 4.57 7.64
N ASN A 94 -7.29 5.23 6.68
CA ASN A 94 -8.75 5.18 6.52
C ASN A 94 -9.21 3.77 6.14
N PHE A 95 -8.47 3.10 5.26
CA PHE A 95 -8.74 1.70 4.91
C PHE A 95 -8.57 0.78 6.12
N TYR A 96 -7.51 0.97 6.91
CA TYR A 96 -7.25 0.20 8.12
C TYR A 96 -8.41 0.33 9.12
N GLU A 97 -8.82 1.54 9.46
CA GLU A 97 -9.93 1.79 10.39
C GLU A 97 -11.24 1.15 9.93
N SER A 98 -11.52 1.23 8.63
CA SER A 98 -12.79 0.77 8.08
C SER A 98 -12.87 -0.74 7.85
N HIS A 99 -11.72 -1.44 7.67
CA HIS A 99 -11.72 -2.81 7.18
C HIS A 99 -10.82 -3.77 7.96
N ILE A 100 -9.80 -3.29 8.67
CA ILE A 100 -8.81 -4.15 9.35
C ILE A 100 -8.89 -4.02 10.87
N SER A 101 -9.26 -2.85 11.40
CA SER A 101 -9.33 -2.60 12.84
C SER A 101 -10.19 -3.64 13.54
N GLU A 102 -9.72 -4.15 14.68
CA GLU A 102 -10.45 -5.13 15.51
C GLU A 102 -11.78 -4.59 16.05
N ASP A 103 -11.94 -3.27 16.05
CA ASP A 103 -13.22 -2.62 16.39
C ASP A 103 -14.31 -2.87 15.34
N ASN A 104 -13.93 -3.38 14.16
CA ASN A 104 -14.86 -3.73 13.09
C ASN A 104 -15.19 -5.23 13.15
N ASN A 105 -16.47 -5.56 13.30
CA ASN A 105 -16.95 -6.94 13.40
C ASN A 105 -16.65 -7.80 12.15
N ASP A 106 -16.48 -7.16 11.00
CA ASP A 106 -16.20 -7.79 9.70
C ASP A 106 -14.76 -7.50 9.22
N CYS A 107 -13.77 -7.52 10.14
CA CYS A 107 -12.40 -7.16 9.80
C CYS A 107 -11.80 -8.10 8.74
N LEU A 108 -11.19 -7.50 7.71
CA LEU A 108 -10.47 -8.23 6.67
C LEU A 108 -9.14 -8.74 7.23
N LYS A 109 -8.81 -9.98 6.87
CA LYS A 109 -7.51 -10.59 7.20
C LYS A 109 -6.78 -10.94 5.90
N TYR A 110 -5.47 -10.77 5.92
CA TYR A 110 -4.58 -11.10 4.82
C TYR A 110 -3.51 -12.06 5.28
N ASP A 111 -3.12 -13.00 4.41
CA ASP A 111 -2.05 -13.95 4.71
C ASP A 111 -0.68 -13.29 4.64
N ALA A 112 -0.55 -12.24 3.83
CA ALA A 112 0.67 -11.47 3.71
C ALA A 112 0.42 -9.99 3.39
N VAL A 113 1.40 -9.14 3.75
CA VAL A 113 1.48 -7.75 3.34
C VAL A 113 2.75 -7.58 2.50
N LEU A 114 2.59 -7.00 1.32
CA LEU A 114 3.69 -6.74 0.38
C LEU A 114 3.61 -5.31 -0.11
N GLY A 115 4.66 -4.53 0.07
CA GLY A 115 4.70 -3.15 -0.39
C GLY A 115 5.99 -2.44 -0.03
N ASN A 116 6.16 -1.25 -0.60
CA ASN A 116 7.22 -0.31 -0.26
C ASN A 116 6.55 1.01 0.14
N PRO A 117 6.23 1.19 1.45
CA PRO A 117 5.48 2.35 1.90
C PRO A 117 6.25 3.66 1.69
N PRO A 118 5.55 4.79 1.49
CA PRO A 118 6.19 6.08 1.30
C PRO A 118 6.93 6.53 2.55
N TYR A 119 8.12 7.11 2.36
CA TYR A 119 8.94 7.65 3.45
C TYR A 119 8.62 9.14 3.68
N ILE A 120 7.45 9.43 4.25
CA ILE A 120 7.03 10.80 4.56
C ILE A 120 7.60 11.21 5.91
N ARG A 121 8.36 12.31 5.93
CA ARG A 121 8.89 12.81 7.20
C ARG A 121 7.75 13.38 8.06
N TYR A 122 7.73 13.06 9.32
CA TYR A 122 6.73 13.51 10.31
C TYR A 122 6.41 15.01 10.23
N GLN A 123 7.41 15.83 9.96
CA GLN A 123 7.24 17.30 9.84
C GLN A 123 6.36 17.74 8.66
N TYR A 124 6.15 16.88 7.65
CA TYR A 124 5.32 17.19 6.48
C TYR A 124 3.87 16.71 6.62
N LEU A 125 3.57 15.97 7.70
CA LEU A 125 2.21 15.57 8.01
C LEU A 125 1.44 16.75 8.61
N SER A 126 0.15 16.86 8.33
CA SER A 126 -0.74 17.79 9.04
C SER A 126 -0.90 17.37 10.51
N GLU A 127 -1.37 18.28 11.35
CA GLU A 127 -1.63 17.99 12.77
C GLU A 127 -2.67 16.87 12.90
N GLU A 128 -3.76 16.94 12.15
CA GLU A 128 -4.81 15.91 12.11
C GLU A 128 -4.25 14.53 11.72
N GLN A 129 -3.39 14.47 10.69
CA GLN A 129 -2.75 13.21 10.28
C GLN A 129 -1.86 12.64 11.39
N ARG A 130 -1.09 13.49 12.08
CA ARG A 130 -0.23 13.07 13.18
C ARG A 130 -1.02 12.51 14.36
N GLU A 131 -2.13 13.18 14.72
CA GLU A 131 -3.01 12.75 15.80
C GLU A 131 -3.64 11.41 15.46
N PHE A 132 -4.25 11.30 14.28
CA PHE A 132 -4.90 10.09 13.80
C PHE A 132 -3.94 8.87 13.78
N GLN A 133 -2.74 9.05 13.19
CA GLN A 133 -1.71 8.00 13.21
C GLN A 133 -1.27 7.64 14.62
N SER A 134 -1.10 8.63 15.50
CA SER A 134 -0.72 8.40 16.89
C SER A 134 -1.76 7.59 17.65
N GLU A 135 -3.04 7.82 17.40
CA GLU A 135 -4.13 7.07 18.02
C GLU A 135 -4.14 5.61 17.57
N ILE A 136 -3.99 5.36 16.26
CA ILE A 136 -3.90 4.01 15.71
C ILE A 136 -2.71 3.26 16.32
N LEU A 137 -1.54 3.88 16.36
CA LEU A 137 -0.33 3.27 16.93
C LEU A 137 -0.54 2.93 18.42
N LYS A 138 -1.11 3.85 19.21
CA LYS A 138 -1.38 3.62 20.63
C LYS A 138 -2.36 2.46 20.85
N ARG A 139 -3.44 2.38 20.05
CA ARG A 139 -4.41 1.28 20.12
C ARG A 139 -3.74 -0.08 19.84
N ASN A 140 -2.76 -0.09 18.97
CA ASN A 140 -1.98 -1.29 18.65
C ASN A 140 -0.76 -1.49 19.58
N ASN A 141 -0.70 -0.83 20.75
CA ASN A 141 0.40 -0.91 21.70
C ASN A 141 1.77 -0.47 21.15
N ILE A 142 1.78 0.34 20.10
CA ILE A 142 2.99 0.90 19.50
C ILE A 142 3.18 2.33 20.03
N LYS A 143 4.33 2.60 20.61
CA LYS A 143 4.65 3.93 21.14
C LYS A 143 4.93 4.90 19.98
N PRO A 144 4.13 5.95 19.78
CA PRO A 144 4.43 6.95 18.75
C PRO A 144 5.77 7.63 19.01
N ASN A 145 6.56 7.83 17.95
CA ASN A 145 7.83 8.53 18.02
C ASN A 145 7.90 9.56 16.90
N LYS A 146 8.26 10.81 17.20
CA LYS A 146 8.40 11.91 16.24
C LYS A 146 9.49 11.69 15.17
N LEU A 147 10.34 10.67 15.34
CA LEU A 147 11.37 10.26 14.38
C LEU A 147 10.89 9.18 13.40
N ILE A 148 9.70 8.63 13.61
CA ILE A 148 9.13 7.64 12.69
C ILE A 148 8.63 8.38 11.45
N ASN A 149 9.11 7.93 10.28
CA ASN A 149 8.52 8.28 9.00
C ASN A 149 7.21 7.48 8.86
N SER A 150 6.18 8.12 8.41
CA SER A 150 4.90 7.45 8.10
C SER A 150 4.94 6.87 6.71
#